data_1e301500fba243b3dc0edf5800f51dac
#
_entry.id   1e301500fba243b3dc0edf5800f51dac
#
_cell.length_a   1.000
_cell.length_b   1.000
_cell.length_c   1.000
_cell.angle_alpha   90.00
_cell.angle_beta   90.00
_cell.angle_gamma   90.00
#
_symmetry.space_group_name_H-M   'P 1'
#
loop_
_entity.id
_entity.type
_entity.pdbx_description
1 polymer ?
#
loop_
_entity_poly.entity_id
_entity_poly.type
_entity_poly.pdbx_seq_one_letter_code
_entity_poly.pdbx_strand_id
1 'polypeptide(L)'
;MTRYFISDTHFSHAKCWEVFKRADGSPLRDFSSTEEMDETMIANWNSVVRPEDSVYHLGDFVINRKFMHVGHRLNGRKRLIRGNHDLFKTREYLEIGFEEIYGVWVEPKDKIICSHIPIHPDSIKEGWLNIHGHLHFGRVLKNIKAYTQDGLWNQNIVDKRYVNVSVEMTNYTPLTLEQVRAIV
;
A
#
# COMPACT_ATOMS: atom_id res chain seq x y z
N MET A 1 -18.23 6.44 9.46
CA MET A 1 -16.78 6.73 9.26
C MET A 1 -16.08 5.42 8.94
N THR A 2 -15.72 5.25 7.69
CA THR A 2 -15.07 4.03 7.17
C THR A 2 -13.56 4.22 7.19
N ARG A 3 -12.80 3.12 7.35
CA ARG A 3 -11.34 3.14 7.23
C ARG A 3 -10.92 2.50 5.94
N TYR A 4 -10.05 3.18 5.20
CA TYR A 4 -9.49 2.75 3.93
C TYR A 4 -7.98 2.61 4.03
N PHE A 5 -7.41 1.73 3.18
CA PHE A 5 -5.99 1.42 3.09
C PHE A 5 -5.54 1.43 1.64
N ILE A 6 -4.41 2.06 1.38
CA ILE A 6 -3.77 2.15 0.06
C ILE A 6 -2.28 2.42 0.24
N SER A 7 -1.45 2.11 -0.72
CA SER A 7 -0.01 2.38 -0.69
C SER A 7 0.55 2.62 -2.09
N ASP A 8 1.77 3.17 -2.13
CA ASP A 8 2.60 3.25 -3.34
C ASP A 8 1.93 4.02 -4.48
N THR A 9 1.22 5.10 -4.16
CA THR A 9 0.59 5.94 -5.18
C THR A 9 1.62 6.54 -6.13
N HIS A 10 2.79 6.95 -5.61
CA HIS A 10 3.85 7.56 -6.40
C HIS A 10 3.33 8.61 -7.38
N PHE A 11 2.44 9.48 -6.90
CA PHE A 11 1.83 10.51 -7.74
C PHE A 11 2.89 11.27 -8.54
N SER A 12 2.60 11.49 -9.81
CA SER A 12 3.42 12.22 -10.78
C SER A 12 4.80 11.59 -11.03
N HIS A 13 4.96 10.28 -10.79
CA HIS A 13 6.19 9.55 -11.07
C HIS A 13 6.12 8.81 -12.40
N ALA A 14 6.56 9.45 -13.48
CA ALA A 14 6.49 8.92 -14.85
C ALA A 14 7.13 7.53 -15.01
N LYS A 15 8.23 7.23 -14.30
CA LYS A 15 8.90 5.94 -14.40
C LYS A 15 8.01 4.74 -14.05
N CYS A 16 6.92 4.95 -13.29
CA CYS A 16 6.00 3.87 -12.93
C CYS A 16 5.28 3.29 -14.16
N TRP A 17 5.05 4.07 -15.19
CA TRP A 17 4.42 3.61 -16.44
C TRP A 17 5.41 3.55 -17.62
N GLU A 18 6.42 4.43 -17.67
CA GLU A 18 7.39 4.47 -18.78
C GLU A 18 8.47 3.38 -18.70
N VAL A 19 8.99 3.11 -17.48
CA VAL A 19 10.27 2.42 -17.30
C VAL A 19 10.13 1.12 -16.53
N PHE A 20 9.43 1.14 -15.39
CA PHE A 20 9.38 -0.01 -14.50
C PHE A 20 8.58 -1.15 -15.12
N LYS A 21 9.09 -2.37 -14.93
CA LYS A 21 8.51 -3.60 -15.48
C LYS A 21 8.19 -4.58 -14.35
N ARG A 22 7.16 -5.39 -14.59
CA ARG A 22 6.87 -6.59 -13.80
C ARG A 22 7.88 -7.70 -14.13
N ALA A 23 7.87 -8.76 -13.34
CA ALA A 23 8.75 -9.91 -13.57
C ALA A 23 8.56 -10.60 -14.94
N ASP A 24 7.38 -10.49 -15.53
CA ASP A 24 7.04 -11.02 -16.86
C ASP A 24 7.41 -10.06 -18.01
N GLY A 25 8.01 -8.90 -17.69
CA GLY A 25 8.43 -7.88 -18.67
C GLY A 25 7.32 -6.89 -19.07
N SER A 26 6.09 -7.06 -18.63
CA SER A 26 5.01 -6.09 -18.86
C SER A 26 5.24 -4.78 -18.07
N PRO A 27 4.64 -3.66 -18.49
CA PRO A 27 4.73 -2.41 -17.71
C PRO A 27 4.28 -2.60 -16.26
N LEU A 28 4.92 -1.88 -15.30
CA LEU A 28 4.47 -1.87 -13.92
C LEU A 28 3.04 -1.31 -13.83
N ARG A 29 2.77 -0.21 -14.56
CA ARG A 29 1.44 0.40 -14.70
C ARG A 29 1.15 0.61 -16.17
N ASP A 30 -0.09 0.37 -16.57
CA ASP A 30 -0.54 0.50 -17.96
C ASP A 30 -1.31 1.82 -18.12
N PHE A 31 -0.55 2.89 -18.38
CA PHE A 31 -1.07 4.23 -18.64
C PHE A 31 -0.34 4.84 -19.83
N SER A 32 -0.95 5.80 -20.51
CA SER A 32 -0.38 6.53 -21.65
C SER A 32 0.33 7.82 -21.22
N SER A 33 0.07 8.30 -20.01
CA SER A 33 0.69 9.51 -19.46
C SER A 33 0.67 9.54 -17.93
N THR A 34 1.52 10.37 -17.35
CA THR A 34 1.55 10.64 -15.90
C THR A 34 0.25 11.30 -15.44
N GLU A 35 -0.31 12.17 -16.26
CA GLU A 35 -1.57 12.86 -15.96
C GLU A 35 -2.73 11.86 -15.92
N GLU A 36 -2.85 10.98 -16.90
CA GLU A 36 -3.87 9.91 -16.90
C GLU A 36 -3.75 9.03 -15.66
N MET A 37 -2.54 8.63 -15.29
CA MET A 37 -2.28 7.83 -14.09
C MET A 37 -2.75 8.56 -12.83
N ASP A 38 -2.37 9.82 -12.65
CA ASP A 38 -2.71 10.60 -11.47
C ASP A 38 -4.22 10.87 -11.38
N GLU A 39 -4.85 11.29 -12.48
CA GLU A 39 -6.29 11.58 -12.50
C GLU A 39 -7.11 10.31 -12.26
N THR A 40 -6.70 9.17 -12.79
CA THR A 40 -7.34 7.88 -12.52
C THR A 40 -7.28 7.53 -11.03
N MET A 41 -6.11 7.66 -10.39
CA MET A 41 -5.97 7.39 -8.96
C MET A 41 -6.78 8.36 -8.10
N ILE A 42 -6.80 9.65 -8.44
CA ILE A 42 -7.59 10.66 -7.72
C ILE A 42 -9.09 10.38 -7.87
N ALA A 43 -9.55 10.09 -9.08
CA ALA A 43 -10.95 9.76 -9.35
C ALA A 43 -11.40 8.52 -8.59
N ASN A 44 -10.60 7.44 -8.65
CA ASN A 44 -10.87 6.19 -7.93
C ASN A 44 -10.92 6.42 -6.41
N TRP A 45 -9.94 7.15 -5.86
CA TRP A 45 -9.92 7.50 -4.45
C TRP A 45 -11.19 8.24 -4.03
N ASN A 46 -11.50 9.33 -4.73
CA ASN A 46 -12.63 10.18 -4.38
C ASN A 46 -14.00 9.54 -4.67
N SER A 47 -14.05 8.50 -5.49
CA SER A 47 -15.29 7.75 -5.76
C SER A 47 -15.73 6.90 -4.55
N VAL A 48 -14.79 6.47 -3.70
CA VAL A 48 -15.07 5.58 -2.56
C VAL A 48 -14.88 6.27 -1.22
N VAL A 49 -13.97 7.23 -1.11
CA VAL A 49 -13.65 7.93 0.14
C VAL A 49 -14.46 9.21 0.27
N ARG A 50 -15.19 9.36 1.38
CA ARG A 50 -15.92 10.58 1.73
C ARG A 50 -15.06 11.49 2.62
N PRO A 51 -15.38 12.80 2.73
CA PRO A 51 -14.62 13.73 3.57
C PRO A 51 -14.48 13.29 5.04
N GLU A 52 -15.50 12.63 5.58
CA GLU A 52 -15.51 12.15 6.98
C GLU A 52 -14.79 10.82 7.21
N ASP A 53 -14.43 10.09 6.16
CA ASP A 53 -13.75 8.80 6.27
C ASP A 53 -12.26 8.96 6.58
N SER A 54 -11.63 7.89 7.08
CA SER A 54 -10.20 7.85 7.38
C SER A 54 -9.45 7.02 6.35
N VAL A 55 -8.34 7.55 5.85
CA VAL A 55 -7.48 6.82 4.92
C VAL A 55 -6.09 6.67 5.53
N TYR A 56 -5.63 5.44 5.63
CA TYR A 56 -4.26 5.07 5.96
C TYR A 56 -3.50 4.83 4.66
N HIS A 57 -2.64 5.78 4.30
CA HIS A 57 -1.72 5.64 3.19
C HIS A 57 -0.43 5.01 3.69
N LEU A 58 -0.11 3.81 3.21
CA LEU A 58 1.00 3.03 3.72
C LEU A 58 2.32 3.32 3.00
N GLY A 59 2.54 4.59 2.68
CA GLY A 59 3.83 5.11 2.21
C GLY A 59 3.99 5.19 0.70
N ASP A 60 5.07 5.87 0.34
CA ASP A 60 5.44 6.18 -1.04
C ASP A 60 4.34 6.97 -1.77
N PHE A 61 3.97 8.10 -1.13
CA PHE A 61 2.91 8.96 -1.61
C PHE A 61 3.32 9.73 -2.87
N VAL A 62 4.44 10.45 -2.81
CA VAL A 62 4.97 11.24 -3.92
C VAL A 62 6.49 11.35 -3.83
N ILE A 63 7.18 11.24 -4.97
CA ILE A 63 8.65 11.30 -4.99
C ILE A 63 9.17 12.73 -5.13
N ASN A 64 8.48 13.57 -5.90
CA ASN A 64 8.93 14.94 -6.18
C ASN A 64 8.06 15.95 -5.43
N ARG A 65 8.73 16.78 -4.60
CA ARG A 65 8.09 17.84 -3.79
C ARG A 65 7.15 18.75 -4.60
N LYS A 66 7.45 19.01 -5.86
CA LYS A 66 6.62 19.85 -6.74
C LYS A 66 5.17 19.36 -6.82
N PHE A 67 4.94 18.06 -6.67
CA PHE A 67 3.64 17.43 -6.84
C PHE A 67 2.92 17.10 -5.52
N MET A 68 3.49 17.48 -4.37
CA MET A 68 2.87 17.21 -3.06
C MET A 68 1.45 17.79 -2.94
N HIS A 69 1.16 18.89 -3.65
CA HIS A 69 -0.15 19.54 -3.63
C HIS A 69 -1.33 18.61 -4.03
N VAL A 70 -1.05 17.46 -4.65
CA VAL A 70 -2.07 16.44 -4.95
C VAL A 70 -2.81 15.98 -3.68
N GLY A 71 -2.17 16.04 -2.51
CA GLY A 71 -2.79 15.71 -1.23
C GLY A 71 -4.05 16.51 -0.91
N HIS A 72 -4.16 17.75 -1.40
CA HIS A 72 -5.34 18.59 -1.23
C HIS A 72 -6.53 18.16 -2.09
N ARG A 73 -6.29 17.35 -3.12
CA ARG A 73 -7.33 16.88 -4.04
C ARG A 73 -8.00 15.58 -3.56
N LEU A 74 -7.44 14.95 -2.54
CA LEU A 74 -7.88 13.64 -2.04
C LEU A 74 -8.80 13.81 -0.83
N ASN A 75 -9.99 13.22 -0.90
CA ASN A 75 -10.96 13.21 0.17
C ASN A 75 -10.46 12.44 1.42
N GLY A 76 -11.11 12.71 2.56
CA GLY A 76 -10.93 11.99 3.79
C GLY A 76 -9.82 12.52 4.71
N ARG A 77 -9.85 12.04 5.93
CA ARG A 77 -8.86 12.30 6.97
C ARG A 77 -7.67 11.37 6.76
N LYS A 78 -6.59 11.92 6.22
CA LYS A 78 -5.44 11.13 5.75
C LYS A 78 -4.40 10.95 6.85
N ARG A 79 -3.90 9.72 6.99
CA ARG A 79 -2.76 9.34 7.84
C ARG A 79 -1.70 8.67 6.99
N LEU A 80 -0.43 9.05 7.20
CA LEU A 80 0.69 8.48 6.45
C LEU A 80 1.49 7.52 7.33
N ILE A 81 1.68 6.31 6.88
CA ILE A 81 2.74 5.42 7.34
C ILE A 81 3.89 5.59 6.36
N ARG A 82 4.98 6.22 6.80
CA ARG A 82 6.08 6.60 5.91
C ARG A 82 6.67 5.41 5.15
N GLY A 83 6.79 5.58 3.85
CA GLY A 83 7.59 4.72 2.97
C GLY A 83 9.04 5.19 2.85
N ASN A 84 9.83 4.41 2.12
CA ASN A 84 11.24 4.72 1.89
C ASN A 84 11.46 5.92 0.94
N HIS A 85 10.47 6.29 0.17
CA HIS A 85 10.50 7.48 -0.68
C HIS A 85 9.84 8.72 -0.05
N ASP A 86 9.20 8.58 1.11
CA ASP A 86 8.59 9.71 1.83
C ASP A 86 9.64 10.48 2.66
N LEU A 87 10.58 11.13 1.96
CA LEU A 87 11.77 11.77 2.54
C LEU A 87 11.57 13.25 2.95
N PHE A 88 10.39 13.83 2.69
CA PHE A 88 10.14 15.23 3.04
C PHE A 88 9.87 15.39 4.54
N LYS A 89 9.95 16.65 5.02
CA LYS A 89 9.71 16.95 6.43
C LYS A 89 8.24 16.63 6.80
N THR A 90 8.03 16.18 8.03
CA THR A 90 6.67 15.90 8.56
C THR A 90 5.71 17.06 8.32
N ARG A 91 6.18 18.32 8.55
CA ARG A 91 5.36 19.51 8.33
C ARG A 91 4.81 19.61 6.91
N GLU A 92 5.59 19.24 5.90
CA GLU A 92 5.17 19.32 4.49
C GLU A 92 4.01 18.36 4.18
N TYR A 93 3.98 17.16 4.80
CA TYR A 93 2.84 16.25 4.68
C TYR A 93 1.61 16.75 5.44
N LEU A 94 1.78 17.37 6.61
CA LEU A 94 0.67 17.97 7.35
C LEU A 94 0.06 19.15 6.56
N GLU A 95 0.88 19.97 5.91
CA GLU A 95 0.45 21.10 5.08
C GLU A 95 -0.42 20.67 3.90
N ILE A 96 -0.25 19.46 3.37
CA ILE A 96 -1.06 18.91 2.27
C ILE A 96 -2.24 18.05 2.72
N GLY A 97 -2.58 18.10 3.99
CA GLY A 97 -3.79 17.52 4.55
C GLY A 97 -3.66 16.12 5.15
N PHE A 98 -2.45 15.62 5.41
CA PHE A 98 -2.27 14.51 6.33
C PHE A 98 -2.43 15.02 7.76
N GLU A 99 -3.17 14.28 8.60
CA GLU A 99 -3.39 14.64 10.01
C GLU A 99 -2.32 14.06 10.93
N GLU A 100 -1.85 12.87 10.62
CA GLU A 100 -0.92 12.11 11.44
C GLU A 100 0.09 11.36 10.57
N ILE A 101 1.30 11.14 11.11
CA ILE A 101 2.39 10.45 10.41
C ILE A 101 3.02 9.43 11.36
N TYR A 102 3.15 8.19 10.87
CA TYR A 102 3.68 7.05 11.60
C TYR A 102 4.83 6.39 10.85
N GLY A 103 5.71 5.69 11.56
CA GLY A 103 6.59 4.68 10.97
C GLY A 103 5.90 3.33 10.84
N VAL A 104 5.15 2.95 11.88
CA VAL A 104 4.28 1.76 11.94
C VAL A 104 3.04 2.15 12.74
N TRP A 105 1.87 1.67 12.32
CA TRP A 105 0.63 1.86 13.07
C TRP A 105 0.04 0.50 13.47
N VAL A 106 -0.34 0.38 14.75
CA VAL A 106 -0.87 -0.86 15.33
C VAL A 106 -2.28 -0.63 15.84
N GLU A 107 -3.23 -1.45 15.41
CA GLU A 107 -4.61 -1.43 15.90
C GLU A 107 -4.99 -2.79 16.53
N PRO A 108 -4.90 -2.90 17.86
CA PRO A 108 -5.14 -4.15 18.56
C PRO A 108 -6.57 -4.68 18.46
N LYS A 109 -7.57 -3.79 18.39
CA LYS A 109 -8.98 -4.19 18.28
C LYS A 109 -9.24 -4.96 16.98
N ASP A 110 -8.62 -4.54 15.92
CA ASP A 110 -8.74 -5.17 14.60
C ASP A 110 -7.65 -6.21 14.32
N LYS A 111 -6.68 -6.36 15.23
CA LYS A 111 -5.53 -7.27 15.08
C LYS A 111 -4.76 -7.00 13.77
N ILE A 112 -4.47 -5.73 13.50
CA ILE A 112 -3.72 -5.31 12.31
C ILE A 112 -2.48 -4.50 12.69
N ILE A 113 -1.45 -4.63 11.87
CA ILE A 113 -0.23 -3.82 11.88
C ILE A 113 -0.08 -3.25 10.49
N CYS A 114 0.00 -1.92 10.39
CA CYS A 114 0.24 -1.22 9.13
C CYS A 114 1.69 -0.73 9.09
N SER A 115 2.39 -1.10 8.03
CA SER A 115 3.77 -0.70 7.75
C SER A 115 3.94 -0.50 6.25
N HIS A 116 4.91 0.30 5.82
CA HIS A 116 5.20 0.37 4.39
C HIS A 116 5.86 -0.93 3.91
N ILE A 117 6.97 -1.30 4.54
CA ILE A 117 7.68 -2.54 4.23
C ILE A 117 7.08 -3.69 5.07
N PRO A 118 6.90 -4.90 4.51
CA PRO A 118 6.49 -6.06 5.28
C PRO A 118 7.39 -6.28 6.50
N ILE A 119 6.79 -6.44 7.69
CA ILE A 119 7.57 -6.68 8.92
C ILE A 119 7.98 -8.15 9.04
N HIS A 120 8.98 -8.41 9.89
CA HIS A 120 9.43 -9.77 10.14
C HIS A 120 8.28 -10.67 10.64
N PRO A 121 8.12 -11.91 10.14
CA PRO A 121 7.00 -12.78 10.47
C PRO A 121 6.84 -13.09 11.96
N ASP A 122 7.93 -13.15 12.73
CA ASP A 122 7.89 -13.37 14.16
C ASP A 122 7.37 -12.15 14.95
N SER A 123 7.26 -11.00 14.30
CA SER A 123 6.64 -9.80 14.87
C SER A 123 5.12 -9.79 14.75
N ILE A 124 4.53 -10.71 13.96
CA ILE A 124 3.09 -10.79 13.74
C ILE A 124 2.51 -11.86 14.66
N LYS A 125 1.70 -11.44 15.63
CA LYS A 125 1.00 -12.34 16.54
C LYS A 125 0.02 -13.24 15.78
N GLU A 126 -0.28 -14.39 16.34
CA GLU A 126 -1.28 -15.31 15.76
C GLU A 126 -2.64 -14.60 15.59
N GLY A 127 -3.24 -14.77 14.41
CA GLY A 127 -4.51 -14.16 14.03
C GLY A 127 -4.43 -12.66 13.72
N TRP A 128 -3.21 -12.09 13.61
CA TRP A 128 -3.01 -10.71 13.18
C TRP A 128 -2.61 -10.65 11.70
N LEU A 129 -2.90 -9.51 11.07
CA LEU A 129 -2.49 -9.18 9.70
C LEU A 129 -1.46 -8.05 9.69
N ASN A 130 -0.47 -8.15 8.82
CA ASN A 130 0.32 -7.01 8.39
C ASN A 130 -0.22 -6.50 7.06
N ILE A 131 -0.79 -5.29 7.09
CA ILE A 131 -1.17 -4.56 5.89
C ILE A 131 0.05 -3.73 5.48
N HIS A 132 0.49 -3.85 4.23
CA HIS A 132 1.73 -3.23 3.77
C HIS A 132 1.65 -2.79 2.31
N GLY A 133 2.68 -2.05 1.87
CA GLY A 133 2.95 -1.67 0.50
C GLY A 133 4.29 -2.19 -0.01
N HIS A 134 5.04 -1.33 -0.69
CA HIS A 134 6.43 -1.49 -1.11
C HIS A 134 6.69 -2.54 -2.18
N LEU A 135 6.02 -3.66 -2.14
CA LEU A 135 6.30 -4.78 -3.05
C LEU A 135 5.61 -4.67 -4.41
N HIS A 136 4.79 -3.63 -4.64
CA HIS A 136 3.97 -3.45 -5.84
C HIS A 136 3.18 -4.73 -6.15
N PHE A 137 3.51 -5.49 -7.21
CA PHE A 137 2.89 -6.79 -7.51
C PHE A 137 3.45 -7.95 -6.69
N GLY A 138 4.51 -7.73 -5.91
CA GLY A 138 5.14 -8.76 -5.10
C GLY A 138 4.27 -9.23 -3.92
N ARG A 139 4.49 -10.46 -3.51
CA ARG A 139 3.81 -11.07 -2.35
C ARG A 139 4.83 -11.63 -1.38
N VAL A 140 4.54 -11.57 -0.09
CA VAL A 140 5.35 -12.24 0.92
C VAL A 140 5.08 -13.74 0.85
N LEU A 141 6.15 -14.50 0.73
CA LEU A 141 6.09 -15.96 0.66
C LEU A 141 6.61 -16.57 1.95
N LYS A 142 6.01 -17.69 2.37
CA LYS A 142 6.57 -18.56 3.40
C LYS A 142 6.95 -19.90 2.81
N ASN A 143 8.04 -20.46 3.30
CA ASN A 143 8.50 -21.77 2.90
C ASN A 143 7.84 -22.84 3.76
N ILE A 144 7.17 -23.79 3.14
CA ILE A 144 6.66 -25.00 3.80
C ILE A 144 7.58 -26.16 3.46
N LYS A 145 8.03 -26.87 4.49
CA LYS A 145 8.82 -28.10 4.36
C LYS A 145 8.02 -29.25 4.94
N ALA A 146 7.93 -30.35 4.22
CA ALA A 146 7.31 -31.59 4.67
C ALA A 146 8.18 -32.78 4.26
N TYR A 147 8.30 -33.77 5.15
CA TYR A 147 8.90 -35.05 4.80
C TYR A 147 7.81 -35.97 4.25
N THR A 148 8.01 -36.46 3.03
CA THR A 148 7.13 -37.44 2.36
C THR A 148 7.90 -38.73 2.18
N GLN A 149 7.23 -39.79 1.72
CA GLN A 149 7.87 -41.05 1.39
C GLN A 149 8.95 -40.89 0.30
N ASP A 150 8.80 -39.89 -0.58
CA ASP A 150 9.74 -39.60 -1.68
C ASP A 150 10.87 -38.66 -1.27
N GLY A 151 10.92 -38.24 0.02
CA GLY A 151 11.97 -37.35 0.56
C GLY A 151 11.43 -35.99 1.06
N LEU A 152 12.32 -34.98 1.10
CA LEU A 152 11.98 -33.63 1.55
C LEU A 152 11.24 -32.87 0.46
N TRP A 153 9.97 -32.56 0.74
CA TRP A 153 9.18 -31.64 -0.09
C TRP A 153 9.34 -30.20 0.43
N ASN A 154 9.52 -29.25 -0.49
CA ASN A 154 9.75 -27.85 -0.18
C ASN A 154 8.98 -26.97 -1.16
N GLN A 155 8.10 -26.11 -0.66
CA GLN A 155 7.29 -25.21 -1.47
C GLN A 155 7.18 -23.81 -0.85
N ASN A 156 7.29 -22.81 -1.69
CA ASN A 156 6.94 -21.43 -1.34
C ASN A 156 5.47 -21.19 -1.61
N ILE A 157 4.73 -20.76 -0.61
CA ILE A 157 3.33 -20.35 -0.73
C ILE A 157 3.16 -18.93 -0.21
N VAL A 158 2.10 -18.26 -0.66
CA VAL A 158 1.77 -16.92 -0.16
C VAL A 158 1.50 -16.98 1.35
N ASP A 159 2.14 -16.11 2.10
CA ASP A 159 1.89 -15.99 3.54
C ASP A 159 0.66 -15.12 3.78
N LYS A 160 -0.43 -15.73 4.18
CA LYS A 160 -1.73 -15.10 4.39
C LYS A 160 -1.78 -14.08 5.55
N ARG A 161 -0.70 -13.97 6.34
CA ARG A 161 -0.59 -12.92 7.36
C ARG A 161 -0.29 -11.55 6.76
N TYR A 162 0.04 -11.46 5.49
CA TYR A 162 0.44 -10.24 4.80
C TYR A 162 -0.56 -9.88 3.71
N VAL A 163 -1.00 -8.62 3.73
CA VAL A 163 -1.87 -8.06 2.69
C VAL A 163 -1.19 -6.85 2.07
N ASN A 164 -0.85 -6.97 0.81
CA ASN A 164 -0.26 -5.90 0.03
C ASN A 164 -1.38 -5.01 -0.54
N VAL A 165 -1.36 -3.72 -0.20
CA VAL A 165 -2.32 -2.70 -0.67
C VAL A 165 -1.68 -1.65 -1.57
N SER A 166 -0.54 -1.99 -2.22
CA SER A 166 0.01 -1.16 -3.30
C SER A 166 -1.06 -0.97 -4.39
N VAL A 167 -1.11 0.19 -5.00
CA VAL A 167 -2.16 0.55 -5.97
C VAL A 167 -2.34 -0.45 -7.10
N GLU A 168 -1.28 -1.12 -7.51
CA GLU A 168 -1.31 -2.18 -8.53
C GLU A 168 -2.09 -3.42 -8.08
N MET A 169 -2.17 -3.67 -6.76
CA MET A 169 -2.91 -4.79 -6.16
C MET A 169 -4.38 -4.45 -5.88
N THR A 170 -4.71 -3.16 -5.86
CA THR A 170 -6.04 -2.66 -5.47
C THR A 170 -6.80 -2.01 -6.64
N ASN A 171 -6.32 -2.20 -7.85
CA ASN A 171 -6.84 -1.53 -9.05
C ASN A 171 -6.93 -0.01 -8.84
N TYR A 172 -5.87 0.58 -8.28
CA TYR A 172 -5.72 2.02 -8.02
C TYR A 172 -6.81 2.64 -7.14
N THR A 173 -7.47 1.81 -6.29
CA THR A 173 -8.61 2.23 -5.45
C THR A 173 -8.33 1.89 -3.98
N PRO A 174 -8.56 2.81 -3.02
CA PRO A 174 -8.46 2.50 -1.61
C PRO A 174 -9.42 1.40 -1.18
N LEU A 175 -8.95 0.44 -0.37
CA LEU A 175 -9.75 -0.70 0.12
C LEU A 175 -10.20 -0.48 1.56
N THR A 176 -11.43 -0.87 1.88
CA THR A 176 -11.91 -0.96 3.27
C THR A 176 -11.22 -2.09 4.03
N LEU A 177 -11.26 -2.07 5.37
CA LEU A 177 -10.71 -3.18 6.18
C LEU A 177 -11.39 -4.52 5.87
N GLU A 178 -12.67 -4.51 5.56
CA GLU A 178 -13.42 -5.71 5.18
C GLU A 178 -12.88 -6.28 3.86
N GLN A 179 -12.69 -5.43 2.85
CA GLN A 179 -12.09 -5.84 1.57
C GLN A 179 -10.66 -6.35 1.73
N VAL A 180 -9.85 -5.68 2.57
CA VAL A 180 -8.48 -6.14 2.88
C VAL A 180 -8.50 -7.54 3.49
N ARG A 181 -9.41 -7.83 4.41
CA ARG A 181 -9.56 -9.17 5.02
C ARG A 181 -10.05 -10.24 4.05
N ALA A 182 -10.81 -9.85 3.04
CA ALA A 182 -11.30 -10.78 2.03
C ALA A 182 -10.22 -11.28 1.03
N ILE A 183 -9.02 -10.67 1.06
CA ILE A 183 -7.89 -11.06 0.19
C ILE A 183 -7.17 -12.34 0.71
N VAL A 184 -7.29 -12.69 1.99
CA VAL A 184 -6.50 -13.75 2.68
C VAL A 184 -7.27 -15.05 3.03
#